data_008b2a707894a68ea427f34b3ed6b2fa
#
_entry.id   008b2a707894a68ea427f34b3ed6b2fa
#
_cell.length_a   1.000
_cell.length_b   1.000
_cell.length_c   1.000
_cell.angle_alpha   90.00
_cell.angle_beta   90.00
_cell.angle_gamma   90.00
#
_symmetry.space_group_name_H-M   'P 1'
#
loop_
_entity.id
_entity.type
_entity.pdbx_description
1 polymer ?
#
loop_
_entity_poly.entity_id
_entity_poly.type
_entity_poly.pdbx_seq_one_letter_code
_entity_poly.pdbx_strand_id
1 'polypeptide(L)' 'MSRRAPQEGRSYEQALYSVVLLVPRLPRPERTRTVRVLLDFIAGLWELDRSRVDVDFASLVRGLPR' A
#
# COMPACT_ATOMS: atom_id res chain seq x y z
N MET A 1 18.87 -5.72 16.29
CA MET A 1 18.45 -5.78 15.86
C MET A 1 18.15 -5.70 14.80
N SER A 2 18.16 -5.58 14.09
CA SER A 2 17.85 -5.34 13.11
C SER A 2 17.52 -6.09 12.22
N ARG A 3 17.41 -6.59 11.83
CA ARG A 3 17.08 -7.27 11.14
C ARG A 3 16.11 -7.35 10.44
N ARG A 4 15.74 -6.64 10.05
CA ARG A 4 14.70 -6.63 9.43
C ARG A 4 14.76 -6.31 8.10
N ALA A 5 15.79 -5.99 7.43
CA ALA A 5 15.87 -5.56 6.06
C ALA A 5 15.17 -6.50 5.09
N PRO A 6 15.43 -7.79 5.11
CA PRO A 6 14.73 -8.67 4.17
C PRO A 6 13.25 -8.78 4.45
N GLN A 7 12.90 -8.62 5.69
CA GLN A 7 11.50 -8.70 6.04
C GLN A 7 10.78 -7.44 5.72
N GLU A 8 11.49 -6.32 5.69
CA GLU A 8 10.88 -5.06 5.40
C GLU A 8 10.27 -5.03 4.01
N GLY A 9 10.96 -5.58 3.03
CA GLY A 9 10.42 -5.61 1.69
C GLY A 9 9.14 -6.39 1.61
N ARG A 10 9.12 -7.53 2.28
CA ARG A 10 7.93 -8.34 2.30
C ARG A 10 6.81 -7.66 3.06
N SER A 11 7.13 -7.05 4.19
CA SER A 11 6.12 -6.36 4.97
C SER A 11 5.51 -5.20 4.21
N TYR A 12 6.33 -4.50 3.44
CA TYR A 12 5.85 -3.40 2.62
C TYR A 12 4.83 -3.90 1.60
N GLU A 13 5.17 -4.98 0.90
CA GLU A 13 4.25 -5.53 -0.08
C GLU A 13 2.96 -6.00 0.57
N GLN A 14 3.07 -6.62 1.73
CA GLN A 14 1.90 -7.08 2.43
C GLN A 14 1.02 -5.92 2.87
N ALA A 15 1.64 -4.83 3.28
CA ALA A 15 0.88 -3.66 3.68
C ALA A 15 0.11 -3.10 2.49
N LEU A 16 0.77 -3.00 1.33
CA LEU A 16 0.11 -2.52 0.13
C LEU A 16 -1.01 -3.46 -0.28
N TYR A 17 -0.76 -4.74 -0.21
CA TYR A 17 -1.77 -5.71 -0.60
C TYR A 17 -2.98 -5.65 0.33
N SER A 18 -2.74 -5.38 1.60
CA SER A 18 -3.84 -5.21 2.55
C SER A 18 -4.72 -4.04 2.15
N VAL A 19 -4.12 -2.97 1.67
CA VAL A 19 -4.90 -1.82 1.19
C VAL A 19 -5.72 -2.22 -0.02
N VAL A 20 -5.10 -2.98 -0.93
CA VAL A 20 -5.82 -3.44 -2.12
C VAL A 20 -7.07 -4.24 -1.72
N LEU A 21 -6.90 -5.13 -0.75
CA LEU A 21 -8.02 -5.96 -0.32
C LEU A 21 -9.09 -5.16 0.42
N LEU A 22 -8.68 -4.05 1.02
CA LEU A 22 -9.61 -3.23 1.76
C LEU A 22 -10.45 -2.33 0.87
N VAL A 23 -9.93 -1.97 -0.29
CA VAL A 23 -10.59 -1.00 -1.17
C VAL A 23 -12.07 -1.33 -1.42
N PRO A 24 -12.43 -2.56 -1.81
CA PRO A 24 -13.84 -2.84 -2.08
C PRO A 24 -14.73 -2.78 -0.86
N ARG A 25 -14.15 -2.74 0.34
CA ARG A 25 -14.94 -2.66 1.55
C ARG A 25 -15.18 -1.23 2.00
N LEU A 26 -14.50 -0.28 1.39
CA LEU A 26 -14.64 1.11 1.76
C LEU A 26 -15.84 1.74 1.09
N PRO A 27 -16.53 2.68 1.76
CA PRO A 27 -17.63 3.38 1.13
C PRO A 27 -17.12 4.14 -0.08
N ARG A 28 -17.90 4.08 -1.17
CA ARG A 28 -17.49 4.71 -2.40
C ARG A 28 -17.07 6.16 -2.25
N PRO A 29 -17.86 7.00 -1.60
CA PRO A 29 -17.54 8.43 -1.57
C PRO A 29 -16.21 8.73 -0.89
N GLU A 30 -15.77 7.87 0.02
CA GLU A 30 -14.55 8.11 0.76
C GLU A 30 -13.42 7.22 0.35
N ARG A 31 -13.66 6.37 -0.62
CA ARG A 31 -12.68 5.36 -0.98
C ARG A 31 -11.34 5.96 -1.40
N THR A 32 -11.39 6.92 -2.31
CA THR A 32 -10.17 7.52 -2.80
C THR A 32 -9.41 8.23 -1.68
N ARG A 33 -10.12 8.96 -0.85
CA ARG A 33 -9.49 9.67 0.24
C ARG A 33 -8.84 8.69 1.22
N THR A 34 -9.57 7.65 1.60
CA THR A 34 -9.05 6.69 2.56
C THR A 34 -7.82 5.99 2.03
N VAL A 35 -7.86 5.59 0.76
CA VAL A 35 -6.71 4.93 0.17
C VAL A 35 -5.50 5.86 0.16
N ARG A 36 -5.71 7.13 -0.16
CA ARG A 36 -4.60 8.08 -0.17
C ARG A 36 -3.98 8.24 1.20
N VAL A 37 -4.81 8.29 2.23
CA VAL A 37 -4.31 8.42 3.59
C VAL A 37 -3.49 7.18 3.96
N LEU A 38 -4.00 6.00 3.60
CA LEU A 38 -3.30 4.77 3.92
C LEU A 38 -1.96 4.68 3.19
N LEU A 39 -1.94 5.04 1.92
CA LEU A 39 -0.70 5.01 1.17
C LEU A 39 0.31 6.02 1.69
N ASP A 40 -0.19 7.17 2.12
CA ASP A 40 0.65 8.19 2.71
C ASP A 40 1.28 7.67 4.00
N PHE A 41 0.50 7.00 4.80
CA PHE A 41 0.97 6.40 6.04
C PHE A 41 2.05 5.36 5.76
N ILE A 42 1.82 4.53 4.76
CA ILE A 42 2.79 3.50 4.39
C ILE A 42 4.09 4.14 3.90
N ALA A 43 3.98 5.19 3.10
CA ALA A 43 5.16 5.90 2.64
C ALA A 43 5.98 6.40 3.82
N GLY A 44 5.32 6.93 4.83
CA GLY A 44 6.00 7.41 6.01
C GLY A 44 6.65 6.29 6.81
N LEU A 45 5.97 5.16 6.93
CA LEU A 45 6.49 4.06 7.71
C LEU A 45 7.77 3.49 7.10
N TRP A 46 7.82 3.38 5.78
CA TRP A 46 8.99 2.83 5.12
C TRP A 46 9.91 3.91 4.56
N GLU A 47 9.59 5.17 4.84
CA GLU A 47 10.41 6.31 4.41
C GLU A 47 10.62 6.31 2.90
N LEU A 48 9.54 6.10 2.18
CA LEU A 48 9.57 6.07 0.72
C LEU A 48 8.87 7.29 0.16
N ASP A 49 9.22 7.65 -1.07
CA ASP A 49 8.50 8.69 -1.77
C ASP A 49 7.08 8.23 -2.01
N ARG A 50 6.14 9.13 -1.84
CA ARG A 50 4.76 8.82 -2.06
C ARG A 50 4.50 8.37 -3.49
N SER A 51 5.20 8.98 -4.44
CA SER A 51 5.02 8.61 -5.84
C SER A 51 5.45 7.17 -6.09
N ARG A 52 6.47 6.71 -5.38
CA ARG A 52 6.89 5.33 -5.50
C ARG A 52 5.82 4.40 -4.97
N VAL A 53 5.22 4.76 -3.84
CA VAL A 53 4.17 3.95 -3.26
C VAL A 53 2.97 3.90 -4.18
N ASP A 54 2.65 5.02 -4.83
CA ASP A 54 1.54 5.05 -5.77
C ASP A 54 1.77 4.10 -6.94
N VAL A 55 2.98 4.08 -7.47
CA VAL A 55 3.32 3.20 -8.58
C VAL A 55 3.23 1.73 -8.15
N ASP A 56 3.76 1.44 -6.98
CA ASP A 56 3.73 0.07 -6.48
C ASP A 56 2.31 -0.40 -6.25
N PHE A 57 1.49 0.47 -5.68
CA PHE A 57 0.10 0.14 -5.43
C PHE A 57 -0.64 -0.11 -6.75
N ALA A 58 -0.43 0.75 -7.73
CA ALA A 58 -1.07 0.59 -9.03
C ALA A 58 -0.65 -0.71 -9.70
N SER A 59 0.61 -1.09 -9.52
CA SER A 59 1.09 -2.36 -10.07
C SER A 59 0.38 -3.54 -9.46
N LEU A 60 0.18 -3.50 -8.15
CA LEU A 60 -0.53 -4.58 -7.48
C LEU A 60 -1.96 -4.68 -7.96
N VAL A 61 -2.61 -3.54 -8.09
CA VAL A 61 -4.00 -3.53 -8.53
C VAL A 61 -4.10 -4.11 -9.93
N ARG A 62 -3.18 -3.75 -10.81
CA ARG A 62 -3.21 -4.25 -12.17
C ARG A 62 -2.91 -5.74 -12.26
N GLY A 63 -2.16 -6.25 -11.30
CA GLY A 63 -1.81 -7.65 -11.29
C GLY A 63 -2.86 -8.56 -10.70
N LEU A 64 -3.94 -7.99 -10.18
CA LEU A 64 -4.97 -8.84 -9.58
C LEU A 64 -5.69 -9.65 -10.66
N PRO A 65 -5.98 -10.90 -10.36
CA PRO A 65 -6.76 -11.71 -11.30
C PRO A 65 -8.19 -11.20 -11.36
N ARG A 66 -8.79 -11.43 -12.51
CA ARG A 66 -10.18 -11.03 -12.71
C ARG A 66 -11.13 -12.20 -12.53
#